data_aae303e6aa8b8e686bb680b823fe6747
#
_entry.id   aae303e6aa8b8e686bb680b823fe6747
#
_cell.length_a   1.000
_cell.length_b   1.000
_cell.length_c   1.000
_cell.angle_alpha   90.00
_cell.angle_beta   90.00
_cell.angle_gamma   90.00
#
_symmetry.space_group_name_H-M   'P 1'
#
loop_
_entity.id
_entity.type
_entity.pdbx_description
1 polymer ?
#
loop_
_entity_poly.entity_id
_entity_poly.type
_entity_poly.pdbx_seq_one_letter_code
_entity_poly.pdbx_strand_id
1 'polypeptide(L)'
;MSEESKIEKQWTTAAGYKAEVLASPMGHRCGYVTLPAKHPCIGKNYSDLNVDVHGGLTYQNDATFGFDCAHFYDAKDPELMSDEYRKIHEMWPRFFEEGTVKTLEFCVAECEKLAAQLKELA
;
A
#
# COMPACT_ATOMS: atom_id res chain seq x y z
N MET A 1 -13.75 13.89 -12.10
CA MET A 1 -13.27 13.72 -11.58
C MET A 1 -12.68 13.10 -10.92
N SER A 2 -12.06 13.38 -10.59
CA SER A 2 -11.64 12.24 -10.26
C SER A 2 -11.05 12.04 -8.96
N GLU A 3 -11.59 11.11 -8.26
CA GLU A 3 -11.14 10.67 -6.97
C GLU A 3 -10.05 9.62 -7.12
N GLU A 4 -9.02 9.93 -7.87
CA GLU A 4 -7.94 8.99 -8.12
C GLU A 4 -6.86 9.09 -7.08
N SER A 5 -6.21 7.95 -6.80
CA SER A 5 -5.05 7.90 -5.91
C SER A 5 -3.86 8.62 -6.55
N LYS A 6 -3.04 9.21 -5.69
CA LYS A 6 -1.86 9.96 -6.13
C LYS A 6 -0.59 9.27 -5.62
N ILE A 7 0.45 9.29 -6.42
CA ILE A 7 1.76 8.77 -6.01
C ILE A 7 2.36 9.73 -4.98
N GLU A 8 2.59 9.23 -3.76
CA GLU A 8 3.27 10.01 -2.73
C GLU A 8 4.78 9.83 -2.79
N LYS A 9 5.23 8.63 -3.15
CA LYS A 9 6.65 8.35 -3.26
C LYS A 9 6.89 7.21 -4.23
N GLN A 10 7.97 7.32 -4.96
CA GLN A 10 8.39 6.32 -5.93
C GLN A 10 9.91 6.23 -5.81
N TRP A 11 10.45 5.01 -5.64
CA TRP A 11 11.88 4.84 -5.42
C TRP A 11 12.32 3.42 -5.76
N THR A 12 13.64 3.19 -5.72
CA THR A 12 14.19 1.85 -5.84
C THR A 12 14.58 1.39 -4.43
N THR A 13 14.06 0.23 -4.01
CA THR A 13 14.31 -0.30 -2.67
C THR A 13 15.76 -0.77 -2.52
N ALA A 14 16.16 -1.02 -1.26
CA ALA A 14 17.48 -1.57 -0.98
C ALA A 14 17.68 -2.92 -1.67
N ALA A 15 16.60 -3.66 -1.89
CA ALA A 15 16.68 -4.94 -2.62
C ALA A 15 16.90 -4.74 -4.12
N GLY A 16 16.80 -3.50 -4.62
CA GLY A 16 16.95 -3.18 -6.03
C GLY A 16 15.65 -3.22 -6.83
N TYR A 17 14.51 -3.39 -6.16
CA TYR A 17 13.21 -3.47 -6.81
C TYR A 17 12.50 -2.13 -6.72
N LYS A 18 11.74 -1.80 -7.75
CA LYS A 18 10.98 -0.55 -7.77
C LYS A 18 9.79 -0.63 -6.82
N ALA A 19 9.52 0.46 -6.15
CA ALA A 19 8.40 0.54 -5.23
C ALA A 19 7.72 1.90 -5.32
N GLU A 20 6.45 1.93 -4.93
CA GLU A 20 5.74 3.20 -4.83
C GLU A 20 4.65 3.11 -3.76
N VAL A 21 4.31 4.27 -3.19
CA VAL A 21 3.21 4.42 -2.26
C VAL A 21 2.22 5.39 -2.86
N LEU A 22 0.96 4.97 -2.91
CA LEU A 22 -0.13 5.80 -3.40
C LEU A 22 -1.02 6.22 -2.24
N ALA A 23 -1.50 7.46 -2.30
CA ALA A 23 -2.45 7.99 -1.34
C ALA A 23 -3.83 8.07 -1.97
N SER A 24 -4.80 7.46 -1.31
CA SER A 24 -6.19 7.48 -1.76
C SER A 24 -6.90 8.73 -1.24
N PRO A 25 -7.80 9.34 -2.03
CA PRO A 25 -8.61 10.45 -1.53
C PRO A 25 -9.55 10.05 -0.39
N MET A 26 -9.71 8.75 -0.14
CA MET A 26 -10.47 8.25 1.00
C MET A 26 -9.69 8.32 2.30
N GLY A 27 -8.39 8.61 2.25
CA GLY A 27 -7.58 8.78 3.45
C GLY A 27 -6.69 7.62 3.82
N HIS A 28 -6.48 6.65 2.92
CA HIS A 28 -5.57 5.56 3.20
C HIS A 28 -4.48 5.46 2.13
N ARG A 29 -3.42 4.73 2.47
CA ARG A 29 -2.28 4.51 1.58
C ARG A 29 -2.22 3.07 1.12
N CYS A 30 -1.59 2.86 -0.04
CA CYS A 30 -1.31 1.53 -0.57
C CYS A 30 0.15 1.50 -1.00
N GLY A 31 0.80 0.36 -0.80
CA GLY A 31 2.19 0.18 -1.21
C GLY A 31 2.31 -0.90 -2.26
N TYR A 32 3.22 -0.68 -3.22
CA TYR A 32 3.43 -1.60 -4.34
C TYR A 32 4.91 -1.82 -4.58
N VAL A 33 5.27 -3.07 -4.92
CA VAL A 33 6.63 -3.44 -5.32
C VAL A 33 6.54 -4.14 -6.66
N THR A 34 7.37 -3.72 -7.61
CA THR A 34 7.41 -4.30 -8.95
C THR A 34 8.67 -5.14 -9.10
N LEU A 35 8.48 -6.39 -9.49
CA LEU A 35 9.58 -7.34 -9.66
C LEU A 35 10.34 -7.06 -10.96
N PRO A 36 11.66 -7.33 -10.98
CA PRO A 36 12.42 -7.22 -12.22
C PRO A 36 12.01 -8.33 -13.20
N ALA A 37 12.34 -8.13 -14.47
CA ALA A 37 12.07 -9.11 -15.49
C ALA A 37 12.69 -10.47 -15.12
N LYS A 38 11.99 -11.54 -15.46
CA LYS A 38 12.43 -12.92 -15.21
C LYS A 38 12.37 -13.37 -13.76
N HIS A 39 11.83 -12.57 -12.85
CA HIS A 39 11.63 -13.02 -11.49
C HIS A 39 10.61 -14.17 -11.48
N PRO A 40 10.87 -15.25 -10.73
CA PRO A 40 9.99 -16.44 -10.77
C PRO A 40 8.57 -16.19 -10.23
N CYS A 41 8.38 -15.14 -9.46
CA CYS A 41 7.04 -14.85 -8.90
C CYS A 41 6.15 -14.04 -9.85
N ILE A 42 6.67 -13.59 -10.99
CA ILE A 42 5.84 -12.86 -11.96
C ILE A 42 4.71 -13.77 -12.44
N GLY A 43 3.48 -13.26 -12.35
CA GLY A 43 2.31 -14.00 -12.77
C GLY A 43 1.75 -14.96 -11.74
N LYS A 44 2.45 -15.17 -10.61
CA LYS A 44 1.91 -16.01 -9.55
C LYS A 44 0.84 -15.29 -8.77
N ASN A 45 -0.13 -16.05 -8.26
CA ASN A 45 -1.16 -15.50 -7.41
C ASN A 45 -0.53 -15.08 -6.08
N TYR A 46 -0.88 -13.88 -5.59
CA TYR A 46 -0.29 -13.37 -4.34
C TYR A 46 -0.58 -14.27 -3.15
N SER A 47 -1.70 -15.02 -3.18
CA SER A 47 -2.02 -15.95 -2.09
C SER A 47 -1.07 -17.15 -2.01
N ASP A 48 -0.30 -17.39 -3.07
CA ASP A 48 0.68 -18.47 -3.09
C ASP A 48 2.05 -18.03 -2.59
N LEU A 49 2.22 -16.75 -2.28
CA LEU A 49 3.50 -16.21 -1.81
C LEU A 49 3.50 -16.15 -0.29
N ASN A 50 4.56 -16.70 0.31
CA ASN A 50 4.70 -16.67 1.76
C ASN A 50 5.53 -15.45 2.15
N VAL A 51 4.88 -14.29 2.19
CA VAL A 51 5.49 -13.03 2.59
C VAL A 51 4.70 -12.40 3.71
N ASP A 52 5.41 -11.62 4.56
CA ASP A 52 4.82 -10.95 5.70
C ASP A 52 4.83 -9.45 5.44
N VAL A 53 3.66 -8.89 5.22
CA VAL A 53 3.48 -7.46 4.99
C VAL A 53 2.17 -7.04 5.64
N HIS A 54 2.04 -5.75 5.94
CA HIS A 54 0.87 -5.20 6.62
C HIS A 54 -0.44 -5.67 5.98
N GLY A 55 -1.25 -6.38 6.73
CA GLY A 55 -2.54 -6.89 6.29
C GLY A 55 -2.47 -7.98 5.22
N GLY A 56 -1.27 -8.42 4.84
CA GLY A 56 -1.07 -9.37 3.76
C GLY A 56 -1.15 -8.71 2.40
N LEU A 57 -0.79 -9.45 1.36
CA LEU A 57 -0.90 -8.94 -0.01
C LEU A 57 -2.36 -8.90 -0.44
N THR A 58 -2.78 -7.81 -1.05
CA THR A 58 -4.16 -7.62 -1.51
C THR A 58 -4.23 -7.24 -2.99
N TYR A 59 -3.09 -7.06 -3.64
CA TYR A 59 -3.04 -6.63 -5.04
C TYR A 59 -1.98 -7.40 -5.81
N GLN A 60 -2.31 -7.69 -7.05
CA GLN A 60 -1.39 -8.34 -7.97
C GLN A 60 -1.75 -7.94 -9.39
N ASN A 61 -0.76 -7.55 -10.17
CA ASN A 61 -0.91 -7.29 -11.60
C ASN A 61 0.42 -7.62 -12.27
N ASP A 62 0.52 -8.80 -12.85
CA ASP A 62 1.71 -9.31 -13.52
C ASP A 62 2.95 -9.30 -12.60
N ALA A 63 3.81 -8.31 -12.71
CA ALA A 63 5.04 -8.20 -11.93
C ALA A 63 4.89 -7.36 -10.66
N THR A 64 3.73 -6.76 -10.43
CA THR A 64 3.52 -5.85 -9.31
C THR A 64 2.67 -6.50 -8.23
N PHE A 65 3.16 -6.45 -6.99
CA PHE A 65 2.43 -6.93 -5.82
C PHE A 65 2.24 -5.79 -4.84
N GLY A 66 1.12 -5.78 -4.15
CA GLY A 66 0.81 -4.67 -3.27
C GLY A 66 -0.02 -5.04 -2.05
N PHE A 67 -0.04 -4.09 -1.12
CA PHE A 67 -0.83 -4.16 0.10
C PHE A 67 -1.55 -2.83 0.29
N ASP A 68 -2.58 -2.82 1.13
CA ASP A 68 -3.30 -1.59 1.42
C ASP A 68 -3.36 -1.35 2.92
N CYS A 69 -3.62 -0.09 3.30
CA CYS A 69 -3.79 0.33 4.68
C CYS A 69 -5.24 0.80 4.90
N ALA A 70 -6.18 -0.04 4.49
CA ALA A 70 -7.61 0.25 4.60
C ALA A 70 -8.34 -0.79 5.43
N HIS A 71 -7.65 -1.33 6.44
CA HIS A 71 -8.22 -2.34 7.32
C HIS A 71 -8.88 -1.70 8.54
N PHE A 72 -9.61 -2.49 9.29
CA PHE A 72 -10.27 -2.05 10.51
C PHE A 72 -9.31 -1.33 11.48
N TYR A 73 -8.07 -1.81 11.58
CA TYR A 73 -7.06 -1.23 12.49
C TYR A 73 -6.26 -0.08 11.87
N ASP A 74 -6.61 0.32 10.64
CA ASP A 74 -5.97 1.45 9.96
C ASP A 74 -6.89 2.66 10.02
N ALA A 75 -6.43 3.72 10.68
CA ALA A 75 -7.19 4.96 10.72
C ALA A 75 -6.98 5.75 9.42
N LYS A 76 -7.98 6.50 9.03
CA LYS A 76 -7.87 7.37 7.86
C LYS A 76 -7.01 8.59 8.21
N ASP A 77 -6.22 9.05 7.24
CA ASP A 77 -5.43 10.27 7.40
C ASP A 77 -6.23 11.44 6.79
N PRO A 78 -6.72 12.37 7.62
CA PRO A 78 -7.53 13.47 7.10
C PRO A 78 -6.80 14.34 6.10
N GLU A 79 -5.47 14.41 6.17
CA GLU A 79 -4.69 15.21 5.24
C GLU A 79 -4.71 14.66 3.82
N LEU A 80 -5.02 13.36 3.67
CA LEU A 80 -5.12 12.73 2.35
C LEU A 80 -6.52 12.84 1.77
N MET A 81 -7.52 13.09 2.61
CA MET A 81 -8.91 13.06 2.19
C MET A 81 -9.25 14.20 1.24
N SER A 82 -10.08 13.89 0.22
CA SER A 82 -10.73 14.92 -0.58
C SER A 82 -11.74 15.65 0.29
N ASP A 83 -12.17 16.83 -0.17
CA ASP A 83 -13.18 17.61 0.56
C ASP A 83 -14.45 16.81 0.81
N GLU A 84 -14.85 16.00 -0.16
CA GLU A 84 -16.02 15.15 -0.07
C GLU A 84 -15.88 14.13 1.07
N TYR A 85 -14.75 13.43 1.14
CA TYR A 85 -14.52 12.46 2.20
C TYR A 85 -14.31 13.10 3.56
N ARG A 86 -13.74 14.31 3.59
CA ARG A 86 -13.62 15.06 4.86
C ARG A 86 -14.98 15.38 5.44
N LYS A 87 -15.95 15.74 4.61
CA LYS A 87 -17.30 16.00 5.06
C LYS A 87 -17.94 14.75 5.65
N ILE A 88 -17.73 13.61 5.02
CA ILE A 88 -18.23 12.34 5.54
C ILE A 88 -17.58 12.02 6.88
N HIS A 89 -16.27 12.26 6.99
CA HIS A 89 -15.54 12.06 8.25
C HIS A 89 -16.11 12.94 9.38
N GLU A 90 -16.42 14.20 9.07
CA GLU A 90 -16.99 15.13 10.05
C GLU A 90 -18.38 14.70 10.49
N MET A 91 -19.16 14.15 9.58
CA MET A 91 -20.53 13.70 9.88
C MET A 91 -20.55 12.39 10.66
N TRP A 92 -19.57 11.52 10.43
CA TRP A 92 -19.54 10.19 11.01
C TRP A 92 -18.16 9.87 11.60
N PRO A 93 -17.68 10.66 12.58
CA PRO A 93 -16.30 10.50 13.06
C PRO A 93 -16.02 9.13 13.65
N ARG A 94 -17.03 8.46 14.21
CA ARG A 94 -16.84 7.13 14.79
C ARG A 94 -16.41 6.08 13.81
N PHE A 95 -16.72 6.23 12.52
CA PHE A 95 -16.31 5.28 11.50
C PHE A 95 -14.85 5.40 11.14
N PHE A 96 -14.18 6.48 11.56
CA PHE A 96 -12.84 6.80 11.13
C PHE A 96 -11.83 6.90 12.27
N GLU A 97 -12.27 6.64 13.51
CA GLU A 97 -11.42 6.78 14.68
C GLU A 97 -10.71 5.49 15.11
N GLU A 98 -11.08 4.36 14.53
CA GLU A 98 -10.48 3.09 14.89
C GLU A 98 -9.08 2.93 14.30
N GLY A 99 -8.18 2.32 15.09
CA GLY A 99 -6.85 2.02 14.62
C GLY A 99 -5.90 3.20 14.66
N THR A 100 -4.83 3.10 13.90
CA THR A 100 -3.80 4.14 13.79
C THR A 100 -3.57 4.51 12.34
N VAL A 101 -3.19 5.77 12.10
CA VAL A 101 -2.84 6.23 10.77
C VAL A 101 -1.54 5.54 10.36
N LYS A 102 -1.54 4.90 9.19
CA LYS A 102 -0.33 4.33 8.62
C LYS A 102 0.33 5.39 7.75
N THR A 103 1.42 5.95 8.26
CA THR A 103 2.12 7.08 7.65
C THR A 103 2.84 6.67 6.37
N LEU A 104 3.32 7.68 5.62
CA LEU A 104 4.15 7.42 4.45
C LEU A 104 5.39 6.61 4.86
N GLU A 105 6.04 6.99 5.97
CA GLU A 105 7.22 6.29 6.47
C GLU A 105 6.93 4.83 6.78
N PHE A 106 5.77 4.57 7.38
CA PHE A 106 5.34 3.19 7.67
C PHE A 106 5.23 2.39 6.37
N CYS A 107 4.57 2.96 5.37
CA CYS A 107 4.36 2.27 4.10
C CYS A 107 5.66 2.06 3.34
N VAL A 108 6.58 3.02 3.42
CA VAL A 108 7.91 2.87 2.81
C VAL A 108 8.64 1.69 3.46
N ALA A 109 8.61 1.61 4.80
CA ALA A 109 9.25 0.50 5.51
C ALA A 109 8.63 -0.85 5.14
N GLU A 110 7.30 -0.90 4.97
CA GLU A 110 6.63 -2.14 4.57
C GLU A 110 6.99 -2.53 3.14
N CYS A 111 7.12 -1.57 2.23
CA CYS A 111 7.58 -1.84 0.87
C CYS A 111 9.01 -2.38 0.86
N GLU A 112 9.89 -1.82 1.70
CA GLU A 112 11.27 -2.32 1.81
C GLU A 112 11.28 -3.76 2.31
N LYS A 113 10.47 -4.05 3.32
CA LYS A 113 10.34 -5.39 3.87
C LYS A 113 9.80 -6.36 2.83
N LEU A 114 8.78 -5.95 2.09
CA LEU A 114 8.21 -6.78 1.03
C LEU A 114 9.23 -7.06 -0.07
N ALA A 115 9.93 -6.02 -0.52
CA ALA A 115 10.94 -6.17 -1.58
C ALA A 115 12.05 -7.13 -1.16
N ALA A 116 12.51 -7.04 0.09
CA ALA A 116 13.54 -7.94 0.61
C ALA A 116 13.07 -9.39 0.59
N GLN A 117 11.84 -9.64 0.98
CA GLN A 117 11.27 -10.99 0.98
C GLN A 117 11.10 -11.53 -0.44
N LEU A 118 10.63 -10.68 -1.36
CA LEU A 118 10.48 -11.09 -2.76
C LEU A 118 11.83 -11.40 -3.39
N LYS A 119 12.87 -10.67 -3.01
CA LYS A 119 14.22 -10.95 -3.50
C LYS A 119 14.71 -12.33 -3.04
N GLU A 120 14.36 -12.74 -1.83
CA GLU A 120 14.71 -14.04 -1.31
C GLU A 120 14.04 -15.18 -2.08
N LEU A 121 12.89 -14.89 -2.73
CA LEU A 121 12.18 -15.86 -3.53
C LEU A 121 12.68 -15.95 -4.98
N ALA A 122 13.64 -15.13 -5.32
CA ALA A 122 14.19 -15.10 -6.67
C ALA A 122 15.05 -16.34 -6.97
#